data_976ae07418b0d3a0d7f4bed782f118ef
#
_entry.id   976ae07418b0d3a0d7f4bed782f118ef
#
_cell.length_a   1.000
_cell.length_b   1.000
_cell.length_c   1.000
_cell.angle_alpha   90.00
_cell.angle_beta   90.00
_cell.angle_gamma   90.00
#
_symmetry.space_group_name_H-M   'P 1'
#
loop_
_entity.id
_entity.type
_entity.pdbx_description
1 polymer ?
#
loop_
_entity_poly.entity_id
_entity_poly.type
_entity_poly.pdbx_seq_one_letter_code
_entity_poly.pdbx_strand_id
1 'polypeptide(L)'
;MQLPVLSLPRAVPVQRERQPKENIPQTRSERELLRSNLRAFIAEHKPVPPLSTQELRRLSEQFVAEHNIDPKYLDYAIVLFNSEVWRDQLATVPFERRLLLLPKCLRIEDKCPAPFDEFGLLCKQCGLCTIQELQEEAEKLGYAVLVAEGSALVMAIIETGKIDAIVGVSCLSVLEKAHPYMEAAAIPGVAIPLLQDDCKDVTVDLEWIWEVIHLTSEDQTYRLNLDELSDEVKSWFAPEELEQIMGPTHNETEQLARAWLAKDGKRWRPFLTACVWKALNPDASDEMPDSLKMLAVAAECFHKASLVHDDIEDGDDVRYGEPTLHAEHGIAVALNLGDLLLGDGYALIGDCDVPDPQRAAILRVATAGHRTLCLGQGAEFQWARRPRPLSSLEVLDIFRKKTSPAFEVALLFGANLVQHDPETSQIISEFSEALGIAYQIRDDVEDMSEEWVANDLAAGRPSLPLAILYERVKADPEALAVVERAWRRQSSPEDLARIESLFLEYGIGDRCRALQESYKEQAIRCLAKLDNTSLKGLLRRVISKIFVMEVKDWCSEFEARNAASRPTVAGHVGGLNAVGG
;
A
#
# COMPACT_ATOMS: atom_id res chain seq x y z
N MET A 1 -3.00 -32.98 13.85
CA MET A 1 -2.66 -31.55 13.76
C MET A 1 -3.42 -31.04 12.55
N GLN A 2 -4.52 -30.32 12.75
CA GLN A 2 -5.19 -29.68 11.62
C GLN A 2 -4.32 -28.51 11.17
N LEU A 3 -3.89 -28.54 9.92
CA LEU A 3 -3.24 -27.37 9.30
C LEU A 3 -4.25 -26.21 9.37
N PRO A 4 -3.82 -25.00 9.75
CA PRO A 4 -4.69 -23.84 9.64
C PRO A 4 -5.14 -23.72 8.18
N VAL A 5 -6.43 -23.53 7.97
CA VAL A 5 -6.98 -23.32 6.63
C VAL A 5 -6.64 -21.89 6.25
N LEU A 6 -5.43 -21.69 5.72
CA LEU A 6 -5.09 -20.44 5.03
C LEU A 6 -5.79 -20.52 3.68
N SER A 7 -6.84 -19.73 3.49
CA SER A 7 -7.45 -19.58 2.18
C SER A 7 -6.57 -18.66 1.33
N LEU A 8 -6.09 -19.16 0.19
CA LEU A 8 -5.44 -18.28 -0.77
C LEU A 8 -6.45 -17.22 -1.27
N PRO A 9 -6.04 -15.97 -1.44
CA PRO A 9 -6.90 -14.94 -1.99
C PRO A 9 -7.30 -15.33 -3.43
N ARG A 10 -8.46 -14.84 -3.86
CA ARG A 10 -8.90 -15.01 -5.24
C ARG A 10 -7.89 -14.34 -6.15
N ALA A 11 -7.25 -15.10 -7.05
CA ALA A 11 -6.29 -14.53 -7.99
C ALA A 11 -6.96 -13.42 -8.81
N VAL A 12 -6.47 -12.19 -8.66
CA VAL A 12 -6.85 -11.09 -9.53
C VAL A 12 -5.91 -11.12 -10.71
N PRO A 13 -6.41 -10.98 -11.95
CA PRO A 13 -5.54 -10.80 -13.09
C PRO A 13 -4.72 -9.53 -12.88
N VAL A 14 -3.42 -9.69 -12.69
CA VAL A 14 -2.50 -8.54 -12.65
C VAL A 14 -2.68 -7.79 -13.96
N GLN A 15 -3.11 -6.53 -13.89
CA GLN A 15 -3.10 -5.66 -15.07
C GLN A 15 -1.65 -5.61 -15.55
N ARG A 16 -1.42 -5.94 -16.82
CA ARG A 16 -0.08 -5.81 -17.40
C ARG A 16 0.32 -4.34 -17.28
N GLU A 17 1.48 -4.06 -16.70
CA GLU A 17 2.05 -2.73 -16.73
C GLU A 17 2.17 -2.27 -18.19
N ARG A 18 1.48 -1.20 -18.50
CA ARG A 18 1.50 -0.56 -19.82
C ARG A 18 2.05 0.84 -19.65
N GLN A 19 2.93 1.23 -20.55
CA GLN A 19 3.46 2.59 -20.59
C GLN A 19 2.31 3.59 -20.82
N PRO A 20 2.21 4.67 -20.04
CA PRO A 20 1.29 5.76 -20.33
C PRO A 20 1.59 6.38 -21.70
N LYS A 21 0.57 7.00 -22.29
CA LYS A 21 0.76 7.77 -23.51
C LYS A 21 1.77 8.91 -23.26
N GLU A 22 2.51 9.31 -24.29
CA GLU A 22 3.61 10.28 -24.18
C GLU A 22 3.21 11.67 -23.65
N ASN A 23 1.92 12.06 -23.81
CA ASN A 23 1.34 13.30 -23.30
C ASN A 23 0.74 13.15 -21.89
N ILE A 24 1.00 12.04 -21.21
CA ILE A 24 0.65 11.77 -19.80
C ILE A 24 1.96 11.57 -19.03
N PRO A 25 2.14 12.14 -17.81
CA PRO A 25 3.35 11.90 -17.04
C PRO A 25 3.58 10.40 -16.83
N GLN A 26 4.81 9.96 -17.08
CA GLN A 26 5.10 8.55 -17.29
C GLN A 26 5.08 7.74 -15.99
N THR A 27 5.51 8.36 -14.90
CA THR A 27 5.51 7.70 -13.59
C THR A 27 4.33 8.16 -12.74
N ARG A 28 3.89 7.29 -11.84
CA ARG A 28 2.85 7.62 -10.88
C ARG A 28 3.27 8.79 -9.97
N SER A 29 4.52 8.79 -9.52
CA SER A 29 5.06 9.86 -8.67
C SER A 29 5.01 11.23 -9.35
N GLU A 30 5.29 11.29 -10.65
CA GLU A 30 5.13 12.54 -11.43
C GLU A 30 3.67 13.01 -11.45
N ARG A 31 2.72 12.10 -11.63
CA ARG A 31 1.28 12.43 -11.63
C ARG A 31 0.79 12.90 -10.27
N GLU A 32 1.24 12.25 -9.19
CA GLU A 32 0.92 12.65 -7.81
C GLU A 32 1.55 13.99 -7.44
N LEU A 33 2.81 14.21 -7.80
CA LEU A 33 3.49 15.50 -7.59
C LEU A 33 2.77 16.62 -8.34
N LEU A 34 2.37 16.38 -9.59
CA LEU A 34 1.65 17.36 -10.40
C LEU A 34 0.30 17.69 -9.76
N ARG A 35 -0.44 16.71 -9.23
CA ARG A 35 -1.68 16.94 -8.47
C ARG A 35 -1.44 17.75 -7.20
N SER A 36 -0.40 17.44 -6.45
CA SER A 36 -0.06 18.15 -5.21
C SER A 36 0.26 19.63 -5.49
N ASN A 37 1.12 19.89 -6.48
CA ASN A 37 1.47 21.26 -6.88
C ASN A 37 0.24 22.03 -7.38
N LEU A 38 -0.65 21.35 -8.11
CA LEU A 38 -1.86 21.95 -8.61
C LEU A 38 -2.84 22.33 -7.50
N ARG A 39 -2.98 21.50 -6.47
CA ARG A 39 -3.80 21.82 -5.28
C ARG A 39 -3.27 23.07 -4.57
N ALA A 40 -1.95 23.20 -4.45
CA ALA A 40 -1.33 24.40 -3.87
C ALA A 40 -1.63 25.64 -4.73
N PHE A 41 -1.49 25.53 -6.06
CA PHE A 41 -1.80 26.60 -7.00
C PHE A 41 -3.28 27.03 -6.93
N ILE A 42 -4.21 26.07 -6.89
CA ILE A 42 -5.65 26.34 -6.75
C ILE A 42 -5.96 27.02 -5.42
N ALA A 43 -5.33 26.58 -4.32
CA ALA A 43 -5.53 27.19 -3.00
C ALA A 43 -5.06 28.66 -2.97
N GLU A 44 -4.01 29.01 -3.73
CA GLU A 44 -3.51 30.39 -3.87
C GLU A 44 -4.41 31.23 -4.76
N HIS A 45 -4.78 30.74 -5.94
CA HIS A 45 -5.53 31.50 -6.96
C HIS A 45 -7.04 31.50 -6.76
N LYS A 46 -7.57 30.54 -5.99
CA LYS A 46 -8.99 30.39 -5.63
C LYS A 46 -9.98 30.53 -6.81
N PRO A 47 -9.77 29.81 -7.92
CA PRO A 47 -10.68 29.85 -9.04
C PRO A 47 -12.06 29.33 -8.63
N VAL A 48 -13.12 29.95 -9.15
CA VAL A 48 -14.50 29.59 -8.83
C VAL A 48 -15.13 28.83 -10.00
N PRO A 49 -15.50 27.55 -9.85
CA PRO A 49 -16.15 26.79 -10.92
C PRO A 49 -17.63 27.22 -11.11
N PRO A 50 -18.24 27.00 -12.31
CA PRO A 50 -17.60 26.42 -13.49
C PRO A 50 -16.63 27.38 -14.17
N LEU A 51 -15.46 26.87 -14.58
CA LEU A 51 -14.51 27.63 -15.37
C LEU A 51 -14.85 27.50 -16.84
N SER A 52 -14.82 28.61 -17.59
CA SER A 52 -14.92 28.55 -19.04
C SER A 52 -13.70 27.82 -19.63
N THR A 53 -13.90 27.21 -20.79
CA THR A 53 -12.81 26.51 -21.51
C THR A 53 -11.58 27.43 -21.72
N GLN A 54 -11.80 28.72 -21.97
CA GLN A 54 -10.72 29.71 -22.15
C GLN A 54 -10.00 30.02 -20.82
N GLU A 55 -10.74 30.20 -19.75
CA GLU A 55 -10.19 30.47 -18.42
C GLU A 55 -9.41 29.27 -17.87
N LEU A 56 -10.00 28.09 -18.00
CA LEU A 56 -9.35 26.84 -17.58
C LEU A 56 -8.02 26.63 -18.33
N ARG A 57 -8.01 26.85 -19.64
CA ARG A 57 -6.79 26.74 -20.44
C ARG A 57 -5.73 27.76 -20.00
N ARG A 58 -6.11 29.02 -19.85
CA ARG A 58 -5.20 30.10 -19.42
C ARG A 58 -4.55 29.81 -18.06
N LEU A 59 -5.35 29.37 -17.07
CA LEU A 59 -4.85 29.03 -15.75
C LEU A 59 -3.94 27.80 -15.78
N SER A 60 -4.28 26.81 -16.60
CA SER A 60 -3.45 25.62 -16.77
C SER A 60 -2.13 25.92 -17.48
N GLU A 61 -2.11 26.82 -18.49
CA GLU A 61 -0.88 27.28 -19.13
C GLU A 61 0.01 28.06 -18.15
N GLN A 62 -0.58 28.90 -17.30
CA GLN A 62 0.13 29.60 -16.24
C GLN A 62 0.74 28.61 -15.24
N PHE A 63 -0.02 27.64 -14.75
CA PHE A 63 0.46 26.59 -13.84
C PHE A 63 1.63 25.80 -14.43
N VAL A 64 1.51 25.35 -15.70
CA VAL A 64 2.55 24.61 -16.41
C VAL A 64 3.84 25.43 -16.52
N ALA A 65 3.73 26.74 -16.84
CA ALA A 65 4.88 27.63 -16.95
C ALA A 65 5.56 27.89 -15.60
N GLU A 66 4.81 28.19 -14.55
CA GLU A 66 5.35 28.51 -13.21
C GLU A 66 6.06 27.31 -12.57
N HIS A 67 5.59 26.10 -12.82
CA HIS A 67 6.16 24.87 -12.25
C HIS A 67 7.15 24.15 -13.18
N ASN A 68 7.53 24.78 -14.32
CA ASN A 68 8.43 24.20 -15.31
C ASN A 68 8.03 22.78 -15.78
N ILE A 69 6.72 22.55 -15.94
CA ILE A 69 6.17 21.28 -16.41
C ILE A 69 6.37 21.22 -17.94
N ASP A 70 6.68 20.02 -18.46
CA ASP A 70 6.82 19.80 -19.91
C ASP A 70 5.50 20.18 -20.63
N PRO A 71 5.50 21.09 -21.60
CA PRO A 71 4.30 21.51 -22.33
C PRO A 71 3.49 20.39 -22.95
N LYS A 72 4.09 19.23 -23.24
CA LYS A 72 3.37 18.05 -23.72
C LYS A 72 2.30 17.53 -22.75
N TYR A 73 2.40 17.88 -21.45
CA TYR A 73 1.44 17.50 -20.42
C TYR A 73 0.33 18.54 -20.20
N LEU A 74 0.24 19.58 -21.03
CA LEU A 74 -0.75 20.64 -20.85
C LEU A 74 -2.18 20.09 -20.84
N ASP A 75 -2.55 19.24 -21.80
CA ASP A 75 -3.91 18.70 -21.88
C ASP A 75 -4.25 17.81 -20.66
N TYR A 76 -3.26 17.05 -20.17
CA TYR A 76 -3.39 16.32 -18.92
C TYR A 76 -3.60 17.28 -17.73
N ALA A 77 -2.83 18.37 -17.67
CA ALA A 77 -2.94 19.39 -16.64
C ALA A 77 -4.30 20.11 -16.66
N ILE A 78 -4.87 20.38 -17.84
CA ILE A 78 -6.21 20.98 -17.99
C ILE A 78 -7.29 20.09 -17.38
N VAL A 79 -7.30 18.78 -17.67
CA VAL A 79 -8.26 17.83 -17.11
C VAL A 79 -8.09 17.73 -15.59
N LEU A 80 -6.86 17.66 -15.13
CA LEU A 80 -6.53 17.61 -13.72
C LEU A 80 -6.98 18.88 -12.98
N PHE A 81 -6.73 20.06 -13.58
CA PHE A 81 -7.12 21.36 -13.01
C PHE A 81 -8.62 21.43 -12.79
N ASN A 82 -9.41 21.12 -13.80
CA ASN A 82 -10.86 21.10 -13.69
C ASN A 82 -11.33 20.15 -12.57
N SER A 83 -10.72 18.96 -12.47
CA SER A 83 -11.05 17.96 -11.47
C SER A 83 -10.77 18.43 -10.04
N GLU A 84 -9.64 19.07 -9.82
CA GLU A 84 -9.26 19.56 -8.49
C GLU A 84 -10.06 20.81 -8.07
N VAL A 85 -10.47 21.66 -9.02
CA VAL A 85 -11.34 22.82 -8.74
C VAL A 85 -12.73 22.38 -8.27
N TRP A 86 -13.29 21.31 -8.85
CA TRP A 86 -14.61 20.78 -8.47
C TRP A 86 -14.60 19.85 -7.26
N ARG A 87 -13.42 19.46 -6.77
CA ARG A 87 -13.24 18.41 -5.76
C ARG A 87 -14.03 18.66 -4.47
N ASP A 88 -13.93 19.87 -3.92
CA ASP A 88 -14.60 20.22 -2.66
C ASP A 88 -16.12 20.27 -2.82
N GLN A 89 -16.61 20.70 -3.98
CA GLN A 89 -18.04 20.71 -4.27
C GLN A 89 -18.58 19.29 -4.49
N LEU A 90 -17.83 18.42 -5.19
CA LEU A 90 -18.18 17.00 -5.30
C LEU A 90 -18.33 16.37 -3.89
N ALA A 91 -17.45 16.73 -2.96
CA ALA A 91 -17.49 16.20 -1.60
C ALA A 91 -18.79 16.52 -0.85
N THR A 92 -19.47 17.61 -1.18
CA THR A 92 -20.74 18.01 -0.54
C THR A 92 -21.97 17.33 -1.13
N VAL A 93 -21.88 16.73 -2.32
CA VAL A 93 -23.03 16.07 -2.96
C VAL A 93 -23.23 14.68 -2.35
N PRO A 94 -24.44 14.29 -1.93
CA PRO A 94 -24.72 12.94 -1.43
C PRO A 94 -24.39 11.86 -2.46
N PHE A 95 -23.95 10.69 -1.99
CA PHE A 95 -23.54 9.60 -2.89
C PHE A 95 -24.65 9.16 -3.86
N GLU A 96 -25.91 9.16 -3.39
CA GLU A 96 -27.09 8.74 -4.16
C GLU A 96 -27.41 9.71 -5.31
N ARG A 97 -26.76 10.87 -5.31
CA ARG A 97 -26.91 11.88 -6.34
C ARG A 97 -25.68 11.99 -7.26
N ARG A 98 -24.75 11.04 -7.12
CA ARG A 98 -23.54 10.98 -7.94
C ARG A 98 -23.62 9.87 -8.97
N LEU A 99 -23.02 10.11 -10.14
CA LEU A 99 -22.83 9.13 -11.21
C LEU A 99 -21.36 8.78 -11.33
N LEU A 100 -21.04 7.48 -11.30
CA LEU A 100 -19.72 6.96 -11.71
C LEU A 100 -19.81 6.44 -13.14
N LEU A 101 -19.00 7.03 -14.01
CA LEU A 101 -18.86 6.61 -15.40
C LEU A 101 -17.55 5.87 -15.61
N LEU A 102 -17.64 4.61 -15.95
CA LEU A 102 -16.48 3.76 -16.25
C LEU A 102 -16.43 3.44 -17.74
N PRO A 103 -15.25 3.46 -18.37
CA PRO A 103 -15.12 3.08 -19.76
C PRO A 103 -15.03 1.57 -19.92
N LYS A 104 -15.66 1.02 -20.96
CA LYS A 104 -15.60 -0.42 -21.25
C LYS A 104 -14.18 -0.95 -21.52
N CYS A 105 -13.26 -0.10 -21.92
CA CYS A 105 -11.89 -0.48 -22.27
C CYS A 105 -11.00 -0.86 -21.05
N LEU A 106 -11.50 -0.67 -19.82
CA LEU A 106 -10.89 -1.24 -18.59
C LEU A 106 -11.13 -2.76 -18.47
N ARG A 107 -12.04 -3.34 -19.26
CA ARG A 107 -12.25 -4.81 -19.26
C ARG A 107 -11.10 -5.52 -19.96
N ILE A 108 -10.90 -6.79 -19.64
CA ILE A 108 -10.07 -7.68 -20.48
C ILE A 108 -10.94 -8.12 -21.67
N GLU A 109 -10.72 -7.51 -22.82
CA GLU A 109 -11.62 -7.62 -23.98
C GLU A 109 -11.86 -9.06 -24.41
N ASP A 110 -10.79 -9.84 -24.55
CA ASP A 110 -10.84 -11.22 -25.05
C ASP A 110 -11.45 -12.23 -24.06
N LYS A 111 -11.66 -11.83 -22.79
CA LYS A 111 -12.11 -12.73 -21.72
C LYS A 111 -13.41 -12.29 -21.04
N CYS A 112 -13.87 -11.08 -21.29
CA CYS A 112 -15.03 -10.53 -20.63
C CYS A 112 -16.32 -11.16 -21.14
N PRO A 113 -17.13 -11.86 -20.29
CA PRO A 113 -18.37 -12.50 -20.71
C PRO A 113 -19.58 -11.54 -20.71
N ALA A 114 -19.38 -10.26 -20.37
CA ALA A 114 -20.47 -9.32 -20.16
C ALA A 114 -21.09 -8.88 -21.49
N PRO A 115 -22.43 -8.95 -21.62
CA PRO A 115 -23.14 -8.42 -22.79
C PRO A 115 -23.25 -6.91 -22.75
N PHE A 116 -23.59 -6.32 -23.88
CA PHE A 116 -23.95 -4.91 -24.00
C PHE A 116 -25.45 -4.77 -24.21
N ASP A 117 -26.02 -3.73 -23.61
CA ASP A 117 -27.35 -3.21 -23.92
C ASP A 117 -27.24 -1.78 -24.49
N GLU A 118 -28.38 -1.11 -24.61
CA GLU A 118 -28.46 0.27 -25.08
C GLU A 118 -27.82 1.32 -24.16
N PHE A 119 -27.59 0.95 -22.88
CA PHE A 119 -26.98 1.83 -21.87
C PHE A 119 -25.46 1.53 -21.67
N GLY A 120 -24.99 0.34 -22.03
CA GLY A 120 -23.58 0.00 -21.92
C GLY A 120 -23.28 -1.45 -21.59
N LEU A 121 -22.19 -1.69 -20.87
CA LEU A 121 -21.72 -3.02 -20.49
C LEU A 121 -22.43 -3.48 -19.22
N LEU A 122 -23.13 -4.61 -19.28
CA LEU A 122 -23.74 -5.26 -18.13
C LEU A 122 -22.73 -6.18 -17.45
N CYS A 123 -21.97 -5.66 -16.50
CA CYS A 123 -20.93 -6.41 -15.77
C CYS A 123 -21.51 -7.69 -15.15
N LYS A 124 -20.87 -8.84 -15.39
CA LYS A 124 -21.25 -10.15 -14.85
C LYS A 124 -20.46 -10.54 -13.60
N GLN A 125 -19.75 -9.60 -12.99
CA GLN A 125 -18.98 -9.84 -11.77
C GLN A 125 -18.05 -11.06 -11.89
N CYS A 126 -17.36 -11.17 -13.03
CA CYS A 126 -16.51 -12.34 -13.33
C CYS A 126 -15.15 -12.30 -12.64
N GLY A 127 -14.78 -11.22 -11.98
CA GLY A 127 -13.50 -11.04 -11.27
C GLY A 127 -12.28 -10.91 -12.18
N LEU A 128 -12.47 -10.58 -13.47
CA LEU A 128 -11.39 -10.52 -14.44
C LEU A 128 -10.78 -9.13 -14.61
N CYS A 129 -11.48 -8.06 -14.21
CA CYS A 129 -11.03 -6.68 -14.36
C CYS A 129 -11.51 -5.79 -13.21
N THR A 130 -10.99 -4.58 -13.16
CA THR A 130 -11.26 -3.61 -12.09
C THR A 130 -12.66 -2.98 -12.14
N ILE A 131 -13.40 -3.13 -13.24
CA ILE A 131 -14.76 -2.59 -13.38
C ILE A 131 -15.67 -3.13 -12.29
N GLN A 132 -15.62 -4.45 -12.03
CA GLN A 132 -16.48 -5.06 -11.03
C GLN A 132 -16.32 -4.41 -9.65
N GLU A 133 -15.08 -4.26 -9.19
CA GLU A 133 -14.80 -3.75 -7.85
C GLU A 133 -15.19 -2.29 -7.70
N LEU A 134 -14.88 -1.48 -8.71
CA LEU A 134 -15.27 -0.08 -8.73
C LEU A 134 -16.79 0.08 -8.76
N GLN A 135 -17.49 -0.76 -9.52
CA GLN A 135 -18.94 -0.76 -9.59
C GLN A 135 -19.57 -1.20 -8.25
N GLU A 136 -19.16 -2.34 -7.71
CA GLU A 136 -19.69 -2.87 -6.45
C GLU A 136 -19.50 -1.87 -5.30
N GLU A 137 -18.32 -1.25 -5.20
CA GLU A 137 -18.06 -0.28 -4.15
C GLU A 137 -18.87 1.00 -4.33
N ALA A 138 -18.92 1.55 -5.54
CA ALA A 138 -19.68 2.75 -5.81
C ALA A 138 -21.19 2.54 -5.61
N GLU A 139 -21.75 1.40 -6.05
CA GLU A 139 -23.15 1.03 -5.81
C GLU A 139 -23.44 0.84 -4.32
N LYS A 140 -22.51 0.24 -3.55
CA LYS A 140 -22.62 0.11 -2.09
C LYS A 140 -22.70 1.47 -1.38
N LEU A 141 -21.94 2.46 -1.86
CA LEU A 141 -21.99 3.83 -1.37
C LEU A 141 -23.28 4.59 -1.77
N GLY A 142 -24.00 4.10 -2.79
CA GLY A 142 -25.22 4.71 -3.29
C GLY A 142 -25.10 5.36 -4.68
N TYR A 143 -23.92 5.35 -5.32
CA TYR A 143 -23.77 5.89 -6.67
C TYR A 143 -24.64 5.18 -7.69
N ALA A 144 -25.13 5.93 -8.68
CA ALA A 144 -25.48 5.34 -9.96
C ALA A 144 -24.17 5.00 -10.70
N VAL A 145 -24.06 3.79 -11.27
CA VAL A 145 -22.86 3.38 -12.00
C VAL A 145 -23.22 3.01 -13.44
N LEU A 146 -22.45 3.52 -14.38
CA LEU A 146 -22.61 3.24 -15.80
C LEU A 146 -21.27 2.85 -16.41
N VAL A 147 -21.24 1.72 -17.09
CA VAL A 147 -20.07 1.28 -17.88
C VAL A 147 -20.40 1.44 -19.35
N ALA A 148 -20.11 2.63 -19.91
CA ALA A 148 -20.63 3.04 -21.21
C ALA A 148 -19.56 3.60 -22.17
N GLU A 149 -19.96 3.72 -23.42
CA GLU A 149 -19.26 4.50 -24.44
C GLU A 149 -20.11 5.72 -24.83
N GLY A 150 -19.50 6.91 -24.74
CA GLY A 150 -20.04 8.12 -25.34
C GLY A 150 -20.75 9.08 -24.39
N SER A 151 -20.71 10.36 -24.75
CA SER A 151 -21.20 11.49 -23.96
C SER A 151 -22.72 11.70 -24.04
N ALA A 152 -23.38 11.21 -25.07
CA ALA A 152 -24.80 11.48 -25.30
C ALA A 152 -25.71 10.93 -24.18
N LEU A 153 -25.43 9.71 -23.72
CA LEU A 153 -26.17 9.08 -22.62
C LEU A 153 -25.97 9.82 -21.31
N VAL A 154 -24.75 10.31 -21.05
CA VAL A 154 -24.43 11.08 -19.85
C VAL A 154 -25.25 12.36 -19.80
N MET A 155 -25.36 13.07 -20.93
CA MET A 155 -26.16 14.30 -21.02
C MET A 155 -27.64 14.02 -20.76
N ALA A 156 -28.18 12.95 -21.33
CA ALA A 156 -29.57 12.55 -21.07
C ALA A 156 -29.82 12.25 -19.57
N ILE A 157 -28.86 11.63 -18.89
CA ILE A 157 -28.96 11.35 -17.45
C ILE A 157 -28.90 12.64 -16.63
N ILE A 158 -28.02 13.58 -16.97
CA ILE A 158 -27.94 14.90 -16.31
C ILE A 158 -29.26 15.64 -16.46
N GLU A 159 -29.84 15.67 -17.65
CA GLU A 159 -31.12 16.33 -17.93
C GLU A 159 -32.30 15.77 -17.11
N THR A 160 -32.18 14.53 -16.59
CA THR A 160 -33.22 13.98 -15.70
C THR A 160 -33.29 14.69 -14.34
N GLY A 161 -32.27 15.48 -13.97
CA GLY A 161 -32.15 16.13 -12.66
C GLY A 161 -31.96 15.16 -11.47
N LYS A 162 -31.67 13.89 -11.75
CA LYS A 162 -31.44 12.88 -10.69
C LYS A 162 -30.00 12.84 -10.21
N ILE A 163 -29.09 13.36 -11.01
CA ILE A 163 -27.65 13.35 -10.75
C ILE A 163 -27.15 14.79 -10.61
N ASP A 164 -26.47 15.07 -9.54
CA ASP A 164 -25.92 16.38 -9.20
C ASP A 164 -24.39 16.43 -9.29
N ALA A 165 -23.73 15.29 -9.48
CA ALA A 165 -22.28 15.23 -9.66
C ALA A 165 -21.85 14.01 -10.47
N ILE A 166 -20.73 14.10 -11.17
CA ILE A 166 -20.19 13.03 -12.00
C ILE A 166 -18.73 12.76 -11.66
N VAL A 167 -18.38 11.48 -11.49
CA VAL A 167 -17.01 10.98 -11.52
C VAL A 167 -16.82 10.21 -12.82
N GLY A 168 -16.03 10.76 -13.73
CA GLY A 168 -15.86 10.20 -15.07
C GLY A 168 -14.44 9.67 -15.32
N VAL A 169 -14.32 8.43 -15.76
CA VAL A 169 -13.05 7.83 -16.18
C VAL A 169 -13.06 7.66 -17.69
N SER A 170 -12.11 8.26 -18.42
CA SER A 170 -12.02 8.12 -19.87
C SER A 170 -10.63 8.49 -20.41
N CYS A 171 -10.40 8.26 -21.71
CA CYS A 171 -9.18 8.75 -22.34
C CYS A 171 -9.19 10.29 -22.42
N LEU A 172 -8.00 10.88 -22.43
CA LEU A 172 -7.80 12.33 -22.33
C LEU A 172 -8.61 13.09 -23.40
N SER A 173 -8.58 12.63 -24.63
CA SER A 173 -9.29 13.26 -25.75
C SER A 173 -10.83 13.26 -25.61
N VAL A 174 -11.41 12.29 -24.90
CA VAL A 174 -12.86 12.25 -24.59
C VAL A 174 -13.18 13.20 -23.45
N LEU A 175 -12.33 13.27 -22.43
CA LEU A 175 -12.52 14.18 -21.29
C LEU A 175 -12.47 15.64 -21.72
N GLU A 176 -11.53 16.00 -22.60
CA GLU A 176 -11.46 17.35 -23.20
C GLU A 176 -12.75 17.72 -23.95
N LYS A 177 -13.27 16.81 -24.76
CA LYS A 177 -14.51 17.02 -25.50
C LYS A 177 -15.76 17.09 -24.61
N ALA A 178 -15.71 16.46 -23.43
CA ALA A 178 -16.82 16.48 -22.47
C ALA A 178 -16.89 17.81 -21.67
N HIS A 179 -15.75 18.54 -21.57
CA HIS A 179 -15.68 19.74 -20.73
C HIS A 179 -16.74 20.81 -21.05
N PRO A 180 -17.00 21.21 -22.32
CA PRO A 180 -18.03 22.21 -22.61
C PRO A 180 -19.45 21.82 -22.15
N TYR A 181 -19.74 20.53 -22.13
CA TYR A 181 -21.03 20.03 -21.64
C TYR A 181 -21.12 20.10 -20.12
N MET A 182 -20.03 19.80 -19.43
CA MET A 182 -19.95 19.91 -17.96
C MET A 182 -19.99 21.37 -17.53
N GLU A 183 -19.35 22.27 -18.26
CA GLU A 183 -19.42 23.73 -18.08
C GLU A 183 -20.88 24.22 -18.20
N ALA A 184 -21.58 23.81 -19.27
CA ALA A 184 -22.99 24.18 -19.51
C ALA A 184 -23.94 23.60 -18.46
N ALA A 185 -23.71 22.39 -17.97
CA ALA A 185 -24.50 21.74 -16.93
C ALA A 185 -24.25 22.34 -15.54
N ALA A 186 -23.11 22.99 -15.33
CA ALA A 186 -22.67 23.61 -14.06
C ALA A 186 -22.74 22.66 -12.85
N ILE A 187 -22.53 21.36 -13.08
CA ILE A 187 -22.49 20.36 -12.00
C ILE A 187 -21.04 19.92 -11.70
N PRO A 188 -20.73 19.59 -10.44
CA PRO A 188 -19.44 19.09 -10.09
C PRO A 188 -19.03 17.85 -10.93
N GLY A 189 -17.90 17.96 -11.61
CA GLY A 189 -17.38 16.90 -12.44
C GLY A 189 -15.89 16.64 -12.19
N VAL A 190 -15.56 15.44 -11.68
CA VAL A 190 -14.18 15.00 -11.52
C VAL A 190 -13.87 13.98 -12.61
N ALA A 191 -12.89 14.33 -13.44
CA ALA A 191 -12.44 13.51 -14.57
C ALA A 191 -11.10 12.85 -14.26
N ILE A 192 -11.03 11.54 -14.46
CA ILE A 192 -9.82 10.75 -14.21
C ILE A 192 -9.35 10.15 -15.54
N PRO A 193 -8.20 10.60 -16.09
CA PRO A 193 -7.72 10.14 -17.37
C PRO A 193 -7.19 8.72 -17.33
N LEU A 194 -7.54 7.93 -18.35
CA LEU A 194 -6.88 6.67 -18.66
C LEU A 194 -5.44 6.92 -19.07
N LEU A 195 -4.55 5.98 -18.79
CA LEU A 195 -3.13 6.10 -19.12
C LEU A 195 -2.82 5.79 -20.60
N GLN A 196 -3.75 5.14 -21.32
CA GLN A 196 -3.66 4.86 -22.76
C GLN A 196 -4.97 5.25 -23.46
N ASP A 197 -4.95 5.35 -24.80
CA ASP A 197 -6.10 5.72 -25.64
C ASP A 197 -6.40 4.73 -26.79
N ASP A 198 -5.80 3.54 -26.75
CA ASP A 198 -5.99 2.49 -27.75
C ASP A 198 -7.23 1.61 -27.53
N CYS A 199 -8.09 1.96 -26.58
CA CYS A 199 -9.39 1.36 -26.30
C CYS A 199 -9.38 -0.14 -25.97
N LYS A 200 -8.22 -0.72 -25.65
CA LYS A 200 -8.08 -2.14 -25.34
C LYS A 200 -7.16 -2.35 -24.13
N ASP A 201 -7.69 -3.07 -23.12
CA ASP A 201 -6.93 -3.42 -21.90
C ASP A 201 -6.16 -2.23 -21.32
N VAL A 202 -6.80 -1.07 -21.27
CA VAL A 202 -6.21 0.18 -20.78
C VAL A 202 -6.06 0.17 -19.26
N THR A 203 -5.16 1.00 -18.77
CA THR A 203 -4.91 1.16 -17.33
C THR A 203 -5.26 2.56 -16.85
N VAL A 204 -5.41 2.72 -15.56
CA VAL A 204 -5.76 3.98 -14.90
C VAL A 204 -5.15 4.00 -13.49
N ASP A 205 -4.95 5.18 -12.94
CA ASP A 205 -4.57 5.32 -11.54
C ASP A 205 -5.76 4.95 -10.63
N LEU A 206 -5.88 3.66 -10.30
CA LEU A 206 -6.99 3.11 -9.51
C LEU A 206 -7.16 3.81 -8.17
N GLU A 207 -6.08 4.12 -7.49
CA GLU A 207 -6.13 4.78 -6.19
C GLU A 207 -6.73 6.17 -6.27
N TRP A 208 -6.52 6.89 -7.38
CA TRP A 208 -7.19 8.16 -7.60
C TRP A 208 -8.71 7.97 -7.76
N ILE A 209 -9.16 6.94 -8.50
CA ILE A 209 -10.60 6.64 -8.60
C ILE A 209 -11.16 6.36 -7.20
N TRP A 210 -10.47 5.50 -6.44
CA TRP A 210 -10.92 5.15 -5.10
C TRP A 210 -10.94 6.35 -4.15
N GLU A 211 -9.94 7.23 -4.21
CA GLU A 211 -9.94 8.49 -3.47
C GLU A 211 -11.20 9.30 -3.78
N VAL A 212 -11.55 9.44 -5.05
CA VAL A 212 -12.66 10.30 -5.48
C VAL A 212 -14.03 9.69 -5.17
N ILE A 213 -14.22 8.40 -5.34
CA ILE A 213 -15.53 7.77 -5.05
C ILE A 213 -15.89 7.79 -3.56
N HIS A 214 -14.90 7.82 -2.66
CA HIS A 214 -15.11 7.93 -1.22
C HIS A 214 -15.10 9.37 -0.70
N LEU A 215 -14.92 10.36 -1.58
CA LEU A 215 -14.78 11.75 -1.18
C LEU A 215 -16.09 12.29 -0.60
N THR A 216 -16.06 12.76 0.65
CA THR A 216 -17.18 13.42 1.32
C THR A 216 -16.73 14.69 2.02
N SER A 217 -17.63 15.62 2.29
CA SER A 217 -17.33 16.82 3.09
C SER A 217 -17.02 16.50 4.56
N GLU A 218 -17.45 15.32 5.04
CA GLU A 218 -17.22 14.82 6.38
C GLU A 218 -15.93 14.00 6.49
N ASP A 219 -15.37 13.58 5.36
CA ASP A 219 -14.15 12.78 5.33
C ASP A 219 -12.90 13.64 5.57
N GLN A 220 -12.55 13.79 6.84
CA GLN A 220 -11.36 14.53 7.25
C GLN A 220 -10.05 13.84 6.88
N THR A 221 -10.06 12.54 6.59
CA THR A 221 -8.85 11.80 6.22
C THR A 221 -8.25 12.28 4.91
N TYR A 222 -9.05 12.77 3.96
CA TYR A 222 -8.54 13.39 2.72
C TYR A 222 -7.90 14.76 2.96
N ARG A 223 -8.25 15.41 4.07
CA ARG A 223 -7.64 16.68 4.51
C ARG A 223 -6.45 16.44 5.44
N LEU A 224 -6.34 15.24 6.01
CA LEU A 224 -5.25 14.89 6.90
C LEU A 224 -3.94 14.86 6.13
N ASN A 225 -3.01 15.72 6.53
CA ASN A 225 -1.64 15.70 6.05
C ASN A 225 -0.89 14.54 6.71
N LEU A 226 -0.78 13.42 6.02
CA LEU A 226 -0.11 12.23 6.55
C LEU A 226 1.39 12.46 6.81
N ASP A 227 2.01 13.42 6.15
CA ASP A 227 3.42 13.75 6.37
C ASP A 227 3.58 14.55 7.66
N GLU A 228 2.73 15.56 7.90
CA GLU A 228 2.70 16.29 9.19
C GLU A 228 2.39 15.36 10.35
N LEU A 229 1.41 14.46 10.20
CA LEU A 229 1.08 13.47 11.22
C LEU A 229 2.26 12.52 11.48
N SER A 230 2.97 12.10 10.44
CA SER A 230 4.17 11.27 10.57
C SER A 230 5.28 11.99 11.33
N ASP A 231 5.48 13.27 11.05
CA ASP A 231 6.51 14.07 11.71
C ASP A 231 6.14 14.39 13.16
N GLU A 232 4.85 14.64 13.45
CA GLU A 232 4.34 14.76 14.82
C GLU A 232 4.57 13.46 15.61
N VAL A 233 4.19 12.32 15.06
CA VAL A 233 4.41 11.01 15.70
C VAL A 233 5.89 10.74 15.94
N LYS A 234 6.78 11.07 15.00
CA LYS A 234 8.23 10.94 15.20
C LYS A 234 8.72 11.80 16.35
N SER A 235 8.16 13.00 16.52
CA SER A 235 8.54 13.91 17.62
C SER A 235 8.32 13.31 19.01
N TRP A 236 7.32 12.40 19.16
CA TRP A 236 7.06 11.72 20.46
C TRP A 236 8.20 10.82 20.92
N PHE A 237 9.13 10.48 20.02
CA PHE A 237 10.31 9.66 20.30
C PHE A 237 11.57 10.48 20.58
N ALA A 238 11.47 11.81 20.64
CA ALA A 238 12.54 12.64 21.16
C ALA A 238 12.77 12.32 22.65
N PRO A 239 14.02 12.37 23.13
CA PRO A 239 14.33 12.00 24.53
C PRO A 239 13.45 12.71 25.57
N GLU A 240 13.20 14.01 25.37
CA GLU A 240 12.40 14.85 26.27
C GLU A 240 10.92 14.43 26.29
N GLU A 241 10.36 14.09 25.12
CA GLU A 241 8.97 13.62 25.00
C GLU A 241 8.81 12.22 25.58
N LEU A 242 9.77 11.32 25.33
CA LEU A 242 9.77 10.00 25.96
C LEU A 242 9.87 10.09 27.49
N GLU A 243 10.59 11.05 28.05
CA GLU A 243 10.64 11.28 29.49
C GLU A 243 9.28 11.75 30.03
N GLN A 244 8.54 12.57 29.27
CA GLN A 244 7.18 12.99 29.64
C GLN A 244 6.19 11.82 29.58
N ILE A 245 6.26 10.99 28.53
CA ILE A 245 5.32 9.87 28.31
C ILE A 245 5.58 8.70 29.26
N MET A 246 6.84 8.36 29.51
CA MET A 246 7.25 7.15 30.27
C MET A 246 7.83 7.45 31.67
N GLY A 247 8.00 8.72 32.03
CA GLY A 247 8.68 9.14 33.26
C GLY A 247 10.22 9.12 33.14
N PRO A 248 10.92 9.65 34.19
CA PRO A 248 12.37 9.73 34.20
C PRO A 248 13.02 8.34 34.35
N THR A 249 14.24 8.22 33.81
CA THR A 249 15.07 7.01 33.99
C THR A 249 15.86 7.08 35.33
N HIS A 250 15.94 5.96 36.06
CA HIS A 250 16.56 5.89 37.38
C HIS A 250 17.86 5.10 37.42
N ASN A 251 18.19 4.36 36.35
CA ASN A 251 19.38 3.52 36.28
C ASN A 251 19.88 3.36 34.85
N GLU A 252 21.05 2.79 34.69
CA GLU A 252 21.70 2.60 33.38
C GLU A 252 20.89 1.69 32.43
N THR A 253 20.22 0.66 32.95
CA THR A 253 19.41 -0.24 32.14
C THR A 253 18.25 0.50 31.47
N GLU A 254 17.53 1.32 32.24
CA GLU A 254 16.44 2.17 31.71
C GLU A 254 16.97 3.20 30.71
N GLN A 255 18.16 3.80 30.97
CA GLN A 255 18.79 4.76 30.04
C GLN A 255 19.12 4.11 28.70
N LEU A 256 19.71 2.90 28.70
CA LEU A 256 20.03 2.16 27.49
C LEU A 256 18.76 1.77 26.71
N ALA A 257 17.72 1.26 27.40
CA ALA A 257 16.45 0.93 26.77
C ALA A 257 15.78 2.16 26.14
N ARG A 258 15.80 3.30 26.85
CA ARG A 258 15.23 4.56 26.37
C ARG A 258 16.03 5.12 25.18
N ALA A 259 17.35 5.05 25.21
CA ALA A 259 18.21 5.45 24.09
C ALA A 259 17.95 4.57 22.86
N TRP A 260 17.77 3.27 23.04
CA TRP A 260 17.41 2.36 21.95
C TRP A 260 16.01 2.66 21.37
N LEU A 261 15.04 2.95 22.23
CA LEU A 261 13.70 3.35 21.81
C LEU A 261 13.72 4.67 21.03
N ALA A 262 14.55 5.64 21.43
CA ALA A 262 14.70 6.93 20.76
C ALA A 262 15.42 6.85 19.41
N LYS A 263 16.26 5.82 19.17
CA LYS A 263 16.99 5.65 17.90
C LYS A 263 16.03 5.67 16.70
N ASP A 264 16.49 6.29 15.61
CA ASP A 264 15.73 6.46 14.38
C ASP A 264 15.05 5.17 13.88
N GLY A 265 13.95 5.38 13.18
CA GLY A 265 13.15 4.35 12.55
C GLY A 265 11.96 4.96 11.81
N LYS A 266 11.37 4.22 10.90
CA LYS A 266 10.21 4.67 10.10
C LYS A 266 8.96 4.96 10.94
N ARG A 267 8.90 4.53 12.19
CA ARG A 267 7.78 4.73 13.15
C ARG A 267 6.41 4.35 12.60
N TRP A 268 6.35 3.32 11.78
CA TRP A 268 5.12 2.88 11.14
C TRP A 268 4.00 2.53 12.10
N ARG A 269 4.32 1.79 13.18
CA ARG A 269 3.32 1.29 14.13
C ARG A 269 2.70 2.43 14.93
N PRO A 270 3.48 3.32 15.54
CA PRO A 270 2.95 4.54 16.15
C PRO A 270 2.11 5.38 15.20
N PHE A 271 2.58 5.55 13.97
CA PHE A 271 1.87 6.31 12.94
C PHE A 271 0.52 5.67 12.59
N LEU A 272 0.45 4.35 12.40
CA LEU A 272 -0.80 3.64 12.14
C LEU A 272 -1.79 3.78 13.30
N THR A 273 -1.31 3.71 14.56
CA THR A 273 -2.12 3.93 15.75
C THR A 273 -2.77 5.32 15.73
N ALA A 274 -1.98 6.36 15.46
CA ALA A 274 -2.45 7.74 15.36
C ALA A 274 -3.42 7.95 14.20
N CYS A 275 -3.13 7.36 13.04
CA CYS A 275 -3.97 7.44 11.86
C CYS A 275 -5.39 6.89 12.10
N VAL A 276 -5.50 5.70 12.70
CA VAL A 276 -6.80 5.07 12.96
C VAL A 276 -7.59 5.86 13.99
N TRP A 277 -6.93 6.32 15.05
CA TRP A 277 -7.58 7.17 16.05
C TRP A 277 -8.17 8.44 15.43
N LYS A 278 -7.40 9.17 14.61
CA LYS A 278 -7.85 10.37 13.89
C LYS A 278 -9.02 10.07 12.97
N ALA A 279 -8.96 8.97 12.22
CA ALA A 279 -10.01 8.59 11.27
C ALA A 279 -11.35 8.24 11.94
N LEU A 280 -11.30 7.61 13.11
CA LEU A 280 -12.49 7.25 13.90
C LEU A 280 -12.98 8.38 14.81
N ASN A 281 -12.21 9.46 14.97
CA ASN A 281 -12.53 10.59 15.83
C ASN A 281 -12.36 11.92 15.07
N PRO A 282 -13.18 12.16 14.03
CA PRO A 282 -13.02 13.32 13.15
C PRO A 282 -13.21 14.67 13.85
N ASP A 283 -13.98 14.69 14.93
CA ASP A 283 -14.27 15.90 15.72
C ASP A 283 -13.23 16.18 16.81
N ALA A 284 -12.18 15.32 16.91
CA ALA A 284 -11.12 15.54 17.89
C ALA A 284 -10.40 16.86 17.63
N SER A 285 -10.04 17.56 18.70
CA SER A 285 -9.12 18.69 18.65
C SER A 285 -7.80 18.29 17.95
N ASP A 286 -7.06 19.27 17.45
CA ASP A 286 -5.75 19.02 16.83
C ASP A 286 -4.76 18.41 17.83
N GLU A 287 -4.98 18.58 19.13
CA GLU A 287 -4.14 18.02 20.19
C GLU A 287 -4.48 16.55 20.45
N MET A 288 -3.49 15.68 20.28
CA MET A 288 -3.62 14.24 20.50
C MET A 288 -3.53 13.91 21.99
N PRO A 289 -4.44 13.06 22.52
CA PRO A 289 -4.46 12.73 23.94
C PRO A 289 -3.23 11.91 24.36
N ASP A 290 -2.81 12.07 25.62
CA ASP A 290 -1.68 11.32 26.17
C ASP A 290 -1.87 9.81 26.09
N SER A 291 -3.11 9.32 26.23
CA SER A 291 -3.45 7.91 26.04
C SER A 291 -3.10 7.39 24.64
N LEU A 292 -3.24 8.21 23.60
CA LEU A 292 -2.84 7.85 22.24
C LEU A 292 -1.31 7.79 22.12
N LYS A 293 -0.60 8.78 22.67
CA LYS A 293 0.87 8.81 22.68
C LYS A 293 1.42 7.59 23.42
N MET A 294 0.87 7.27 24.60
CA MET A 294 1.25 6.10 25.38
C MET A 294 1.09 4.79 24.60
N LEU A 295 -0.04 4.58 23.92
CA LEU A 295 -0.27 3.38 23.13
C LEU A 295 0.61 3.32 21.87
N ALA A 296 0.87 4.45 21.24
CA ALA A 296 1.79 4.53 20.12
C ALA A 296 3.23 4.17 20.53
N VAL A 297 3.68 4.69 21.68
CA VAL A 297 4.98 4.33 22.26
C VAL A 297 5.01 2.86 22.69
N ALA A 298 3.94 2.33 23.28
CA ALA A 298 3.84 0.91 23.64
C ALA A 298 3.99 -0.01 22.41
N ALA A 299 3.34 0.34 21.29
CA ALA A 299 3.49 -0.40 20.05
C ALA A 299 4.94 -0.42 19.53
N GLU A 300 5.66 0.71 19.69
CA GLU A 300 7.07 0.78 19.30
C GLU A 300 7.99 0.08 20.31
N CYS A 301 7.66 0.07 21.61
CA CYS A 301 8.39 -0.74 22.62
C CYS A 301 8.38 -2.22 22.23
N PHE A 302 7.22 -2.77 21.86
CA PHE A 302 7.12 -4.16 21.39
C PHE A 302 7.95 -4.40 20.12
N HIS A 303 7.94 -3.45 19.19
CA HIS A 303 8.75 -3.56 17.98
C HIS A 303 10.24 -3.49 18.25
N LYS A 304 10.70 -2.50 19.03
CA LYS A 304 12.12 -2.34 19.35
C LYS A 304 12.64 -3.52 20.18
N ALA A 305 11.80 -4.11 21.05
CA ALA A 305 12.12 -5.35 21.74
C ALA A 305 12.30 -6.53 20.78
N SER A 306 11.38 -6.70 19.81
CA SER A 306 11.52 -7.78 18.82
C SER A 306 12.80 -7.65 17.99
N LEU A 307 13.20 -6.42 17.61
CA LEU A 307 14.44 -6.20 16.89
C LEU A 307 15.69 -6.60 17.71
N VAL A 308 15.68 -6.33 19.03
CA VAL A 308 16.79 -6.76 19.91
C VAL A 308 16.88 -8.27 19.98
N HIS A 309 15.74 -8.95 20.10
CA HIS A 309 15.71 -10.41 20.16
C HIS A 309 16.10 -11.01 18.80
N ASP A 310 15.59 -10.49 17.69
CA ASP A 310 15.94 -10.94 16.33
C ASP A 310 17.45 -10.79 16.07
N ASP A 311 18.08 -9.64 16.45
CA ASP A 311 19.53 -9.44 16.29
C ASP A 311 20.35 -10.52 17.02
N ILE A 312 19.91 -10.92 18.23
CA ILE A 312 20.57 -11.99 19.01
C ILE A 312 20.35 -13.36 18.32
N GLU A 313 19.14 -13.61 17.87
CA GLU A 313 18.71 -14.89 17.28
C GLU A 313 19.37 -15.14 15.94
N ASP A 314 19.53 -14.09 15.13
CA ASP A 314 20.16 -14.13 13.80
C ASP A 314 21.70 -13.98 13.88
N GLY A 315 22.21 -13.45 15.00
CA GLY A 315 23.65 -13.16 15.18
C GLY A 315 24.11 -11.95 14.36
N ASP A 316 23.22 -10.97 14.16
CA ASP A 316 23.49 -9.78 13.38
C ASP A 316 24.29 -8.75 14.20
N ASP A 317 25.55 -8.50 13.83
CA ASP A 317 26.41 -7.55 14.52
C ASP A 317 26.09 -6.07 14.22
N VAL A 318 25.37 -5.77 13.14
CA VAL A 318 25.09 -4.41 12.65
C VAL A 318 23.62 -4.22 12.29
N ARG A 319 23.00 -3.13 12.75
CA ARG A 319 21.65 -2.69 12.40
C ARG A 319 21.64 -1.18 12.16
N TYR A 320 21.04 -0.74 11.04
CA TYR A 320 21.02 0.68 10.62
C TYR A 320 22.42 1.33 10.50
N GLY A 321 23.44 0.53 10.16
CA GLY A 321 24.81 1.01 10.04
C GLY A 321 25.56 1.17 11.36
N GLU A 322 24.95 0.79 12.50
CA GLU A 322 25.53 0.84 13.84
C GLU A 322 25.61 -0.56 14.44
N PRO A 323 26.50 -0.79 15.43
CA PRO A 323 26.51 -2.05 16.19
C PRO A 323 25.16 -2.34 16.84
N THR A 324 24.76 -3.62 16.83
CA THR A 324 23.59 -4.09 17.58
C THR A 324 23.85 -4.06 19.08
N LEU A 325 22.77 -4.04 19.89
CA LEU A 325 22.91 -3.99 21.36
C LEU A 325 23.71 -5.18 21.90
N HIS A 326 23.57 -6.37 21.31
CA HIS A 326 24.31 -7.53 21.79
C HIS A 326 25.79 -7.50 21.37
N ALA A 327 26.11 -6.89 20.22
CA ALA A 327 27.49 -6.69 19.79
C ALA A 327 28.21 -5.64 20.67
N GLU A 328 27.52 -4.59 21.10
CA GLU A 328 28.09 -3.51 21.91
C GLU A 328 28.12 -3.84 23.41
N HIS A 329 27.05 -4.43 23.97
CA HIS A 329 26.87 -4.62 25.40
C HIS A 329 26.85 -6.10 25.83
N GLY A 330 26.90 -7.03 24.88
CA GLY A 330 26.82 -8.46 25.12
C GLY A 330 25.37 -8.99 25.21
N ILE A 331 25.20 -10.27 24.91
CA ILE A 331 23.90 -10.95 24.80
C ILE A 331 23.04 -10.78 26.07
N ALA A 332 23.64 -10.92 27.27
CA ALA A 332 22.88 -10.86 28.52
C ALA A 332 22.23 -9.49 28.76
N VAL A 333 22.94 -8.41 28.43
CA VAL A 333 22.43 -7.04 28.56
C VAL A 333 21.36 -6.80 27.50
N ALA A 334 21.63 -7.14 26.24
CA ALA A 334 20.68 -6.96 25.14
C ALA A 334 19.37 -7.72 25.38
N LEU A 335 19.42 -8.99 25.79
CA LEU A 335 18.23 -9.77 26.10
C LEU A 335 17.41 -9.11 27.21
N ASN A 336 18.07 -8.67 28.30
CA ASN A 336 17.38 -7.97 29.38
C ASN A 336 16.76 -6.64 28.94
N LEU A 337 17.40 -5.89 28.03
CA LEU A 337 16.84 -4.66 27.46
C LEU A 337 15.61 -4.94 26.61
N GLY A 338 15.62 -6.02 25.81
CA GLY A 338 14.44 -6.46 25.06
C GLY A 338 13.27 -6.80 25.99
N ASP A 339 13.52 -7.57 27.06
CA ASP A 339 12.50 -7.91 28.06
C ASP A 339 11.98 -6.68 28.81
N LEU A 340 12.86 -5.70 29.15
CA LEU A 340 12.45 -4.44 29.76
C LEU A 340 11.51 -3.66 28.85
N LEU A 341 11.83 -3.52 27.56
CA LEU A 341 10.97 -2.84 26.59
C LEU A 341 9.60 -3.52 26.44
N LEU A 342 9.53 -4.86 26.50
CA LEU A 342 8.24 -5.57 26.57
C LEU A 342 7.46 -5.18 27.82
N GLY A 343 8.15 -5.14 28.97
CA GLY A 343 7.57 -4.69 30.24
C GLY A 343 7.04 -3.26 30.17
N ASP A 344 7.84 -2.34 29.62
CA ASP A 344 7.46 -0.93 29.43
C ASP A 344 6.23 -0.78 28.53
N GLY A 345 6.16 -1.54 27.44
CA GLY A 345 4.99 -1.56 26.56
C GLY A 345 3.72 -1.98 27.30
N TYR A 346 3.77 -3.00 28.12
CA TYR A 346 2.62 -3.43 28.93
C TYR A 346 2.31 -2.44 30.09
N ALA A 347 3.32 -1.82 30.69
CA ALA A 347 3.12 -0.81 31.72
C ALA A 347 2.39 0.42 31.15
N LEU A 348 2.80 0.91 29.98
CA LEU A 348 2.12 2.01 29.28
C LEU A 348 0.64 1.71 29.01
N ILE A 349 0.29 0.48 28.64
CA ILE A 349 -1.10 0.06 28.49
C ILE A 349 -1.84 0.07 29.83
N GLY A 350 -1.17 -0.40 30.90
CA GLY A 350 -1.71 -0.44 32.25
C GLY A 350 -2.02 0.94 32.81
N ASP A 351 -1.12 1.89 32.58
CA ASP A 351 -1.17 3.26 33.10
C ASP A 351 -1.98 4.22 32.21
N CYS A 352 -2.42 3.77 31.02
CA CYS A 352 -3.20 4.55 30.09
C CYS A 352 -4.53 5.01 30.74
N ASP A 353 -4.84 6.32 30.65
CA ASP A 353 -6.08 6.87 31.21
C ASP A 353 -7.28 6.58 30.27
N VAL A 354 -7.80 5.36 30.40
CA VAL A 354 -8.97 4.86 29.66
C VAL A 354 -9.84 4.01 30.59
N PRO A 355 -11.15 3.85 30.30
CA PRO A 355 -12.01 2.94 31.07
C PRO A 355 -11.50 1.50 31.11
N ASP A 356 -11.70 0.81 32.24
CA ASP A 356 -11.21 -0.57 32.45
C ASP A 356 -11.62 -1.57 31.34
N PRO A 357 -12.84 -1.56 30.79
CA PRO A 357 -13.21 -2.46 29.69
C PRO A 357 -12.39 -2.20 28.43
N GLN A 358 -12.05 -0.94 28.16
CA GLN A 358 -11.26 -0.50 27.03
C GLN A 358 -9.80 -0.90 27.21
N ARG A 359 -9.22 -0.65 28.41
CA ARG A 359 -7.87 -1.12 28.79
C ARG A 359 -7.76 -2.64 28.65
N ALA A 360 -8.77 -3.39 29.10
CA ALA A 360 -8.79 -4.83 28.98
C ALA A 360 -8.86 -5.30 27.49
N ALA A 361 -9.53 -4.57 26.62
CA ALA A 361 -9.55 -4.85 25.18
C ALA A 361 -8.18 -4.60 24.55
N ILE A 362 -7.56 -3.46 24.83
CA ILE A 362 -6.20 -3.11 24.37
C ILE A 362 -5.17 -4.16 24.83
N LEU A 363 -5.22 -4.55 26.10
CA LEU A 363 -4.32 -5.58 26.64
C LEU A 363 -4.52 -6.95 25.97
N ARG A 364 -5.76 -7.34 25.67
CA ARG A 364 -6.04 -8.58 24.92
C ARG A 364 -5.44 -8.55 23.51
N VAL A 365 -5.53 -7.41 22.81
CA VAL A 365 -4.91 -7.22 21.50
C VAL A 365 -3.39 -7.36 21.59
N ALA A 366 -2.75 -6.65 22.53
CA ALA A 366 -1.31 -6.72 22.73
C ALA A 366 -0.82 -8.15 23.04
N THR A 367 -1.48 -8.83 23.97
CA THR A 367 -1.07 -10.18 24.39
C THR A 367 -1.32 -11.24 23.31
N ALA A 368 -2.41 -11.13 22.55
CA ALA A 368 -2.71 -12.01 21.42
C ALA A 368 -1.68 -11.83 20.29
N GLY A 369 -1.37 -10.57 19.95
CA GLY A 369 -0.37 -10.22 18.95
C GLY A 369 1.02 -10.73 19.32
N HIS A 370 1.49 -10.45 20.54
CA HIS A 370 2.77 -10.91 21.05
C HIS A 370 2.86 -12.46 21.02
N ARG A 371 1.83 -13.15 21.54
CA ARG A 371 1.78 -14.61 21.51
C ARG A 371 1.87 -15.18 20.08
N THR A 372 1.14 -14.58 19.13
CA THR A 372 1.13 -15.03 17.73
C THR A 372 2.49 -14.82 17.07
N LEU A 373 3.15 -13.68 17.36
CA LEU A 373 4.49 -13.37 16.86
C LEU A 373 5.52 -14.39 17.37
N CYS A 374 5.51 -14.71 18.66
CA CYS A 374 6.40 -15.75 19.24
C CYS A 374 6.14 -17.14 18.63
N LEU A 375 4.89 -17.48 18.28
CA LEU A 375 4.57 -18.75 17.60
C LEU A 375 5.10 -18.78 16.16
N GLY A 376 5.08 -17.64 15.45
CA GLY A 376 5.66 -17.49 14.13
C GLY A 376 7.17 -17.65 14.14
N GLN A 377 7.85 -16.89 14.99
CA GLN A 377 9.30 -16.96 15.18
C GLN A 377 9.74 -18.36 15.61
N GLY A 378 9.04 -18.95 16.59
CA GLY A 378 9.32 -20.30 17.05
C GLY A 378 9.15 -21.39 15.98
N ALA A 379 8.21 -21.21 15.03
CA ALA A 379 8.05 -22.13 13.89
C ALA A 379 9.27 -22.07 12.95
N GLU A 380 9.79 -20.88 12.70
CA GLU A 380 11.01 -20.67 11.91
C GLU A 380 12.23 -21.33 12.57
N PHE A 381 12.46 -21.12 13.86
CA PHE A 381 13.56 -21.75 14.60
C PHE A 381 13.45 -23.27 14.64
N GLN A 382 12.25 -23.82 14.79
CA GLN A 382 12.08 -25.26 14.74
C GLN A 382 12.40 -25.82 13.35
N TRP A 383 12.01 -25.10 12.28
CA TRP A 383 12.40 -25.44 10.94
C TRP A 383 13.93 -25.34 10.77
N ALA A 384 14.55 -24.27 11.25
CA ALA A 384 16.00 -24.06 11.16
C ALA A 384 16.82 -25.20 11.84
N ARG A 385 16.29 -25.78 12.92
CA ARG A 385 16.90 -26.94 13.61
C ARG A 385 16.76 -28.26 12.85
N ARG A 386 15.72 -28.39 12.02
CA ARG A 386 15.41 -29.58 11.23
C ARG A 386 14.91 -29.18 9.85
N PRO A 387 15.81 -28.66 9.01
CA PRO A 387 15.43 -28.15 7.71
C PRO A 387 14.80 -29.23 6.83
N ARG A 388 13.67 -28.92 6.25
CA ARG A 388 12.93 -29.74 5.30
C ARG A 388 12.24 -28.86 4.26
N PRO A 389 11.90 -29.40 3.10
CA PRO A 389 11.05 -28.67 2.17
C PRO A 389 9.73 -28.27 2.82
N LEU A 390 9.35 -27.01 2.61
CA LEU A 390 8.05 -26.45 2.98
C LEU A 390 7.20 -26.23 1.73
N SER A 391 5.89 -26.34 1.90
CA SER A 391 4.94 -25.84 0.91
C SER A 391 4.82 -24.33 1.00
N SER A 392 4.36 -23.69 -0.07
CA SER A 392 4.06 -22.25 -0.08
C SER A 392 3.07 -21.86 1.03
N LEU A 393 2.09 -22.70 1.33
CA LEU A 393 1.13 -22.46 2.43
C LEU A 393 1.78 -22.49 3.81
N GLU A 394 2.76 -23.36 4.05
CA GLU A 394 3.50 -23.40 5.33
C GLU A 394 4.35 -22.14 5.50
N VAL A 395 4.99 -21.66 4.45
CA VAL A 395 5.77 -20.41 4.48
C VAL A 395 4.86 -19.20 4.71
N LEU A 396 3.75 -19.11 3.99
CA LEU A 396 2.77 -18.04 4.18
C LEU A 396 2.15 -18.04 5.60
N ASP A 397 1.97 -19.20 6.24
CA ASP A 397 1.51 -19.26 7.63
C ASP A 397 2.57 -18.73 8.62
N ILE A 398 3.85 -18.94 8.32
CA ILE A 398 4.95 -18.32 9.08
C ILE A 398 4.91 -16.80 8.90
N PHE A 399 4.80 -16.29 7.67
CA PHE A 399 4.71 -14.86 7.36
C PHE A 399 3.54 -14.20 8.08
N ARG A 400 2.36 -14.82 7.99
CA ARG A 400 1.16 -14.37 8.70
C ARG A 400 1.41 -14.19 10.19
N LYS A 401 2.08 -15.14 10.84
CA LYS A 401 2.31 -15.11 12.28
C LYS A 401 3.43 -14.15 12.69
N LYS A 402 4.44 -13.96 11.85
CA LYS A 402 5.58 -13.08 12.15
C LYS A 402 5.26 -11.60 11.91
N THR A 403 4.49 -11.27 10.88
CA THR A 403 4.38 -9.90 10.39
C THR A 403 3.00 -9.28 10.64
N SER A 404 1.91 -10.03 10.40
CA SER A 404 0.56 -9.47 10.50
C SER A 404 0.20 -8.94 11.89
N PRO A 405 0.61 -9.57 13.02
CA PRO A 405 0.27 -9.07 14.35
C PRO A 405 0.78 -7.66 14.63
N ALA A 406 1.90 -7.27 14.03
CA ALA A 406 2.46 -5.94 14.22
C ALA A 406 1.58 -4.83 13.62
N PHE A 407 0.95 -5.10 12.47
CA PHE A 407 -0.05 -4.19 11.88
C PHE A 407 -1.35 -4.22 12.68
N GLU A 408 -1.85 -5.40 13.02
CA GLU A 408 -3.10 -5.58 13.75
C GLU A 408 -3.08 -4.86 15.11
N VAL A 409 -2.02 -5.05 15.90
CA VAL A 409 -1.86 -4.39 17.21
C VAL A 409 -1.86 -2.87 17.06
N ALA A 410 -1.08 -2.33 16.10
CA ALA A 410 -0.99 -0.90 15.88
C ALA A 410 -2.34 -0.28 15.50
N LEU A 411 -3.06 -0.89 14.56
CA LEU A 411 -4.36 -0.39 14.11
C LEU A 411 -5.43 -0.53 15.19
N LEU A 412 -5.49 -1.67 15.89
CA LEU A 412 -6.46 -1.90 16.96
C LEU A 412 -6.17 -1.08 18.22
N PHE A 413 -4.94 -0.65 18.47
CA PHE A 413 -4.66 0.31 19.54
C PHE A 413 -5.36 1.64 19.28
N GLY A 414 -5.23 2.19 18.05
CA GLY A 414 -5.94 3.40 17.68
C GLY A 414 -7.46 3.24 17.72
N ALA A 415 -7.99 2.13 17.20
CA ALA A 415 -9.42 1.85 17.17
C ALA A 415 -10.01 1.69 18.58
N ASN A 416 -9.33 0.98 19.49
CA ASN A 416 -9.81 0.75 20.85
C ASN A 416 -9.78 2.00 21.76
N LEU A 417 -9.15 3.10 21.33
CA LEU A 417 -9.27 4.38 22.00
C LEU A 417 -10.57 5.12 21.69
N VAL A 418 -11.29 4.68 20.66
CA VAL A 418 -12.57 5.26 20.24
C VAL A 418 -13.65 4.18 20.32
N GLN A 419 -14.88 4.60 20.58
CA GLN A 419 -15.99 3.66 20.52
C GLN A 419 -16.25 3.28 19.06
N HIS A 420 -16.19 1.99 18.75
CA HIS A 420 -16.44 1.44 17.41
C HIS A 420 -17.17 0.10 17.52
N ASP A 421 -17.73 -0.36 16.40
CA ASP A 421 -18.44 -1.64 16.36
C ASP A 421 -17.45 -2.83 16.27
N PRO A 422 -17.86 -4.05 16.70
CA PRO A 422 -17.01 -5.23 16.63
C PRO A 422 -16.64 -5.66 15.19
N GLU A 423 -17.46 -5.32 14.20
CA GLU A 423 -17.20 -5.63 12.78
C GLU A 423 -16.00 -4.83 12.28
N THR A 424 -15.87 -3.58 12.69
CA THR A 424 -14.68 -2.75 12.40
C THR A 424 -13.40 -3.43 12.90
N SER A 425 -13.39 -3.97 14.12
CA SER A 425 -12.23 -4.70 14.65
C SER A 425 -11.91 -5.95 13.81
N GLN A 426 -12.92 -6.69 13.39
CA GLN A 426 -12.73 -7.87 12.54
C GLN A 426 -12.16 -7.50 11.17
N ILE A 427 -12.67 -6.43 10.55
CA ILE A 427 -12.16 -5.94 9.26
C ILE A 427 -10.71 -5.48 9.40
N ILE A 428 -10.34 -4.78 10.48
CA ILE A 428 -8.96 -4.40 10.77
C ILE A 428 -8.07 -5.65 10.88
N SER A 429 -8.52 -6.71 11.52
CA SER A 429 -7.77 -7.97 11.64
C SER A 429 -7.59 -8.65 10.28
N GLU A 430 -8.64 -8.77 9.46
CA GLU A 430 -8.58 -9.30 8.10
C GLU A 430 -7.65 -8.48 7.20
N PHE A 431 -7.73 -7.16 7.29
CA PHE A 431 -6.85 -6.21 6.61
C PHE A 431 -5.39 -6.40 6.99
N SER A 432 -5.11 -6.47 8.30
CA SER A 432 -3.75 -6.61 8.83
C SER A 432 -3.11 -7.93 8.44
N GLU A 433 -3.91 -9.01 8.40
CA GLU A 433 -3.44 -10.32 7.95
C GLU A 433 -3.00 -10.27 6.49
N ALA A 434 -3.84 -9.77 5.62
CA ALA A 434 -3.54 -9.68 4.18
C ALA A 434 -2.37 -8.73 3.90
N LEU A 435 -2.36 -7.56 4.56
CA LEU A 435 -1.29 -6.58 4.42
C LEU A 435 0.06 -7.11 4.90
N GLY A 436 0.09 -7.78 6.07
CA GLY A 436 1.32 -8.32 6.64
C GLY A 436 1.92 -9.43 5.78
N ILE A 437 1.08 -10.29 5.18
CA ILE A 437 1.54 -11.30 4.22
C ILE A 437 2.09 -10.64 2.95
N ALA A 438 1.37 -9.67 2.38
CA ALA A 438 1.83 -8.94 1.19
C ALA A 438 3.18 -8.25 1.43
N TYR A 439 3.35 -7.66 2.62
CA TYR A 439 4.59 -7.02 3.05
C TYR A 439 5.75 -8.01 3.07
N GLN A 440 5.58 -9.17 3.70
CA GLN A 440 6.63 -10.17 3.81
C GLN A 440 6.97 -10.83 2.47
N ILE A 441 5.96 -11.04 1.59
CA ILE A 441 6.21 -11.53 0.22
C ILE A 441 7.06 -10.52 -0.55
N ARG A 442 6.82 -9.21 -0.36
CA ARG A 442 7.62 -8.18 -1.00
C ARG A 442 9.08 -8.27 -0.55
N ASP A 443 9.32 -8.34 0.75
CA ASP A 443 10.68 -8.46 1.29
C ASP A 443 11.39 -9.69 0.68
N ASP A 444 10.73 -10.84 0.64
CA ASP A 444 11.24 -12.06 0.01
C ASP A 444 11.53 -11.92 -1.51
N VAL A 445 10.79 -11.05 -2.22
CA VAL A 445 10.98 -10.82 -3.66
C VAL A 445 12.05 -9.77 -3.94
N GLU A 446 12.14 -8.74 -3.12
CA GLU A 446 13.18 -7.71 -3.24
C GLU A 446 14.57 -8.30 -2.97
N ASP A 447 14.65 -9.26 -2.06
CA ASP A 447 15.83 -10.02 -1.77
C ASP A 447 16.27 -10.96 -2.93
N MET A 448 15.44 -11.20 -3.96
CA MET A 448 15.78 -12.03 -5.15
C MET A 448 16.80 -11.40 -6.12
N SER A 449 17.65 -10.45 -5.68
CA SER A 449 18.79 -9.94 -6.45
C SER A 449 19.93 -10.99 -6.59
N GLU A 450 20.90 -10.75 -7.48
CA GLU A 450 21.99 -11.73 -7.74
C GLU A 450 22.78 -12.17 -6.49
N GLU A 451 22.79 -11.38 -5.42
CA GLU A 451 23.40 -11.73 -4.14
C GLU A 451 22.48 -12.57 -3.23
N TRP A 452 21.17 -12.60 -3.52
CA TRP A 452 20.16 -13.22 -2.67
C TRP A 452 20.33 -14.75 -2.54
N VAL A 453 20.52 -15.45 -3.66
CA VAL A 453 20.64 -16.92 -3.64
C VAL A 453 21.80 -17.36 -2.74
N ALA A 454 22.84 -16.53 -2.63
CA ALA A 454 23.97 -16.81 -1.73
C ALA A 454 23.65 -16.42 -0.27
N ASN A 455 22.94 -15.33 -0.02
CA ASN A 455 22.75 -14.76 1.31
C ASN A 455 21.55 -15.36 2.07
N ASP A 456 20.38 -15.46 1.45
CA ASP A 456 19.17 -15.95 2.14
C ASP A 456 19.12 -17.47 2.29
N LEU A 457 19.63 -18.21 1.29
CA LEU A 457 19.85 -19.65 1.46
C LEU A 457 20.93 -19.93 2.50
N ALA A 458 21.94 -19.06 2.64
CA ALA A 458 22.96 -19.16 3.68
C ALA A 458 22.40 -18.75 5.06
N ALA A 459 21.57 -17.71 5.14
CA ALA A 459 20.88 -17.29 6.37
C ALA A 459 19.89 -18.34 6.89
N GLY A 460 19.41 -19.23 5.98
CA GLY A 460 18.62 -20.40 6.36
C GLY A 460 17.26 -20.04 6.90
N ARG A 461 16.55 -19.13 6.23
CA ARG A 461 15.16 -18.77 6.51
C ARG A 461 14.19 -19.50 5.58
N PRO A 462 12.96 -19.80 6.01
CA PRO A 462 11.91 -20.28 5.10
C PRO A 462 11.63 -19.26 4.01
N SER A 463 11.85 -19.64 2.74
CA SER A 463 11.71 -18.76 1.58
C SER A 463 10.50 -19.14 0.74
N LEU A 464 9.66 -18.17 0.40
CA LEU A 464 8.50 -18.37 -0.47
C LEU A 464 8.91 -18.71 -1.92
N PRO A 465 9.87 -18.03 -2.55
CA PRO A 465 10.37 -18.40 -3.86
C PRO A 465 10.83 -19.87 -3.93
N LEU A 466 11.58 -20.33 -2.93
CA LEU A 466 12.07 -21.70 -2.88
C LEU A 466 10.92 -22.71 -2.66
N ALA A 467 9.90 -22.35 -1.90
CA ALA A 467 8.71 -23.20 -1.69
C ALA A 467 7.89 -23.36 -2.98
N ILE A 468 7.68 -22.27 -3.71
CA ILE A 468 6.99 -22.31 -5.00
C ILE A 468 7.81 -23.12 -6.03
N LEU A 469 9.13 -22.93 -6.07
CA LEU A 469 10.01 -23.73 -6.94
C LEU A 469 9.91 -25.21 -6.58
N TYR A 470 10.00 -25.58 -5.31
CA TYR A 470 9.87 -26.97 -4.85
C TYR A 470 8.57 -27.62 -5.34
N GLU A 471 7.45 -26.90 -5.29
CA GLU A 471 6.16 -27.39 -5.77
C GLU A 471 6.13 -27.61 -7.30
N ARG A 472 6.92 -26.82 -8.05
CA ARG A 472 6.95 -26.85 -9.51
C ARG A 472 7.84 -27.94 -10.08
N VAL A 473 8.96 -28.22 -9.42
CA VAL A 473 9.95 -29.17 -9.92
C VAL A 473 9.64 -30.63 -9.54
N LYS A 474 8.51 -30.92 -8.91
CA LYS A 474 8.14 -32.29 -8.46
C LYS A 474 8.19 -33.34 -9.57
N ALA A 475 7.99 -32.96 -10.81
CA ALA A 475 8.04 -33.86 -11.98
C ALA A 475 9.46 -33.99 -12.59
N ASP A 476 10.43 -33.18 -12.14
CA ASP A 476 11.82 -33.19 -12.58
C ASP A 476 12.73 -33.69 -11.44
N PRO A 477 13.18 -34.95 -11.45
CA PRO A 477 13.97 -35.52 -10.36
C PRO A 477 15.33 -34.84 -10.14
N GLU A 478 15.95 -34.29 -11.19
CA GLU A 478 17.26 -33.63 -11.09
C GLU A 478 17.08 -32.25 -10.43
N ALA A 479 16.14 -31.44 -10.91
CA ALA A 479 15.81 -30.16 -10.30
C ALA A 479 15.30 -30.32 -8.86
N LEU A 480 14.45 -31.32 -8.61
CA LEU A 480 13.94 -31.62 -7.27
C LEU A 480 15.08 -31.90 -6.28
N ALA A 481 16.06 -32.70 -6.67
CA ALA A 481 17.21 -33.03 -5.83
C ALA A 481 18.05 -31.80 -5.48
N VAL A 482 18.22 -30.87 -6.41
CA VAL A 482 18.92 -29.58 -6.19
C VAL A 482 18.14 -28.76 -5.16
N VAL A 483 16.84 -28.58 -5.35
CA VAL A 483 15.99 -27.79 -4.46
C VAL A 483 15.89 -28.41 -3.06
N GLU A 484 15.85 -29.75 -2.95
CA GLU A 484 15.88 -30.42 -1.66
C GLU A 484 17.19 -30.23 -0.89
N ARG A 485 18.35 -30.19 -1.60
CA ARG A 485 19.62 -29.85 -0.96
C ARG A 485 19.61 -28.40 -0.45
N ALA A 486 19.03 -27.47 -1.20
CA ALA A 486 18.87 -26.09 -0.74
C ALA A 486 18.04 -26.02 0.55
N TRP A 487 16.89 -26.66 0.59
CA TRP A 487 16.07 -26.73 1.79
C TRP A 487 16.81 -27.33 3.01
N ARG A 488 17.74 -28.25 2.78
CA ARG A 488 18.54 -28.87 3.84
C ARG A 488 19.84 -28.11 4.15
N ARG A 489 20.07 -26.94 3.54
CA ARG A 489 21.30 -26.14 3.67
C ARG A 489 22.56 -26.92 3.25
N GLN A 490 22.47 -27.69 2.17
CA GLN A 490 23.52 -28.55 1.66
C GLN A 490 23.88 -28.21 0.21
N SER A 491 23.55 -26.99 -0.25
CA SER A 491 23.82 -26.56 -1.62
C SER A 491 25.30 -26.36 -1.87
N SER A 492 25.79 -26.87 -3.01
CA SER A 492 27.08 -26.46 -3.57
C SER A 492 26.92 -25.14 -4.35
N PRO A 493 28.02 -24.45 -4.69
CA PRO A 493 27.97 -23.30 -5.59
C PRO A 493 27.25 -23.58 -6.93
N GLU A 494 27.44 -24.82 -7.46
CA GLU A 494 26.76 -25.25 -8.69
C GLU A 494 25.24 -25.41 -8.47
N ASP A 495 24.83 -25.90 -7.29
CA ASP A 495 23.39 -25.97 -6.93
C ASP A 495 22.77 -24.59 -6.86
N LEU A 496 23.46 -23.59 -6.29
CA LEU A 496 22.98 -22.21 -6.21
C LEU A 496 22.78 -21.62 -7.61
N ALA A 497 23.77 -21.74 -8.49
CA ALA A 497 23.65 -21.30 -9.89
C ALA A 497 22.49 -22.02 -10.63
N ARG A 498 22.27 -23.32 -10.32
CA ARG A 498 21.15 -24.06 -10.91
C ARG A 498 19.79 -23.57 -10.39
N ILE A 499 19.68 -23.20 -9.09
CA ILE A 499 18.45 -22.62 -8.50
C ILE A 499 18.13 -21.30 -9.16
N GLU A 500 19.10 -20.41 -9.37
CA GLU A 500 18.89 -19.16 -10.11
C GLU A 500 18.32 -19.39 -11.51
N SER A 501 18.93 -20.33 -12.25
CA SER A 501 18.44 -20.73 -13.57
C SER A 501 17.01 -21.27 -13.50
N LEU A 502 16.68 -22.09 -12.50
CA LEU A 502 15.33 -22.64 -12.29
C LEU A 502 14.32 -21.55 -11.91
N PHE A 503 14.70 -20.53 -11.14
CA PHE A 503 13.83 -19.39 -10.85
C PHE A 503 13.41 -18.67 -12.12
N LEU A 504 14.34 -18.47 -13.05
CA LEU A 504 14.02 -17.86 -14.36
C LEU A 504 13.18 -18.79 -15.24
N GLU A 505 13.58 -20.06 -15.33
CA GLU A 505 12.89 -21.08 -16.15
C GLU A 505 11.42 -21.25 -15.76
N TYR A 506 11.13 -21.28 -14.46
CA TYR A 506 9.78 -21.47 -13.92
C TYR A 506 9.03 -20.17 -13.63
N GLY A 507 9.64 -18.99 -13.88
CA GLY A 507 9.04 -17.67 -13.66
C GLY A 507 8.63 -17.46 -12.20
N ILE A 508 9.49 -17.83 -11.25
CA ILE A 508 9.19 -17.83 -9.81
C ILE A 508 8.96 -16.41 -9.31
N GLY A 509 9.79 -15.43 -9.73
CA GLY A 509 9.61 -14.04 -9.34
C GLY A 509 8.26 -13.46 -9.75
N ASP A 510 7.79 -13.75 -10.97
CA ASP A 510 6.47 -13.30 -11.43
C ASP A 510 5.33 -13.92 -10.61
N ARG A 511 5.49 -15.18 -10.19
CA ARG A 511 4.50 -15.85 -9.35
C ARG A 511 4.44 -15.27 -7.94
N CYS A 512 5.59 -14.94 -7.35
CA CYS A 512 5.64 -14.27 -6.06
C CYS A 512 5.01 -12.88 -6.14
N ARG A 513 5.33 -12.09 -7.17
CA ARG A 513 4.70 -10.79 -7.41
C ARG A 513 3.18 -10.90 -7.61
N ALA A 514 2.72 -11.87 -8.39
CA ALA A 514 1.29 -12.10 -8.57
C ALA A 514 0.58 -12.46 -7.25
N LEU A 515 1.24 -13.22 -6.38
CA LEU A 515 0.71 -13.58 -5.06
C LEU A 515 0.71 -12.36 -4.13
N GLN A 516 1.76 -11.56 -4.14
CA GLN A 516 1.83 -10.28 -3.42
C GLN A 516 0.67 -9.36 -3.80
N GLU A 517 0.45 -9.14 -5.10
CA GLU A 517 -0.66 -8.31 -5.59
C GLU A 517 -2.02 -8.88 -5.20
N SER A 518 -2.17 -10.21 -5.17
CA SER A 518 -3.40 -10.85 -4.72
C SER A 518 -3.70 -10.59 -3.24
N TYR A 519 -2.68 -10.58 -2.37
CA TYR A 519 -2.85 -10.25 -0.95
C TYR A 519 -3.06 -8.76 -0.72
N LYS A 520 -2.40 -7.88 -1.47
CA LYS A 520 -2.70 -6.43 -1.47
C LYS A 520 -4.17 -6.19 -1.84
N GLU A 521 -4.63 -6.84 -2.88
CA GLU A 521 -6.02 -6.74 -3.33
C GLU A 521 -6.99 -7.30 -2.28
N GLN A 522 -6.65 -8.38 -1.60
CA GLN A 522 -7.45 -8.89 -0.48
C GLN A 522 -7.55 -7.87 0.65
N ALA A 523 -6.44 -7.21 1.01
CA ALA A 523 -6.44 -6.14 2.01
C ALA A 523 -7.36 -4.98 1.60
N ILE A 524 -7.39 -4.63 0.33
CA ILE A 524 -8.29 -3.60 -0.20
C ILE A 524 -9.75 -4.06 -0.16
N ARG A 525 -10.04 -5.30 -0.55
CA ARG A 525 -11.40 -5.84 -0.62
C ARG A 525 -12.06 -6.00 0.75
N CYS A 526 -11.32 -6.37 1.78
CA CYS A 526 -11.93 -6.45 3.12
C CYS A 526 -12.44 -5.08 3.59
N LEU A 527 -11.81 -3.97 3.15
CA LEU A 527 -12.27 -2.61 3.44
C LEU A 527 -13.62 -2.26 2.80
N ALA A 528 -14.07 -3.00 1.77
CA ALA A 528 -15.39 -2.78 1.18
C ALA A 528 -16.53 -2.94 2.20
N LYS A 529 -16.32 -3.79 3.22
CA LYS A 529 -17.30 -4.03 4.30
C LYS A 529 -17.30 -2.93 5.37
N LEU A 530 -16.31 -2.06 5.38
CA LEU A 530 -16.17 -1.01 6.39
C LEU A 530 -17.15 0.14 6.09
N ASP A 531 -18.02 0.46 7.04
CA ASP A 531 -19.00 1.54 6.86
C ASP A 531 -18.39 2.94 7.09
N ASN A 532 -17.35 3.03 7.93
CA ASN A 532 -16.66 4.30 8.17
C ASN A 532 -15.81 4.69 6.96
N THR A 533 -16.25 5.69 6.19
CA THR A 533 -15.60 6.16 4.96
C THR A 533 -14.22 6.78 5.23
N SER A 534 -14.08 7.48 6.36
CA SER A 534 -12.82 8.09 6.78
C SER A 534 -11.75 7.03 7.04
N LEU A 535 -12.09 6.00 7.82
CA LEU A 535 -11.17 4.90 8.10
C LEU A 535 -10.85 4.09 6.82
N LYS A 536 -11.87 3.82 6.00
CA LYS A 536 -11.71 3.14 4.72
C LYS A 536 -10.72 3.88 3.81
N GLY A 537 -10.94 5.17 3.59
CA GLY A 537 -10.08 6.03 2.77
C GLY A 537 -8.66 6.10 3.33
N LEU A 538 -8.53 6.25 4.66
CA LEU A 538 -7.23 6.26 5.33
C LEU A 538 -6.45 4.95 5.10
N LEU A 539 -7.05 3.78 5.39
CA LEU A 539 -6.36 2.50 5.27
C LEU A 539 -5.91 2.22 3.84
N ARG A 540 -6.67 2.67 2.85
CA ARG A 540 -6.22 2.62 1.45
C ARG A 540 -5.00 3.51 1.19
N ARG A 541 -5.01 4.76 1.68
CA ARG A 541 -3.86 5.67 1.57
C ARG A 541 -2.64 5.12 2.30
N VAL A 542 -2.84 4.43 3.42
CA VAL A 542 -1.77 3.76 4.17
C VAL A 542 -1.15 2.64 3.35
N ILE A 543 -1.95 1.78 2.68
CA ILE A 543 -1.41 0.76 1.75
C ILE A 543 -0.52 1.42 0.71
N SER A 544 -1.05 2.44 0.01
CA SER A 544 -0.29 3.16 -1.01
C SER A 544 0.99 3.74 -0.46
N LYS A 545 0.94 4.36 0.74
CA LYS A 545 2.11 4.98 1.35
C LYS A 545 3.15 3.94 1.79
N ILE A 546 2.72 2.80 2.35
CA ILE A 546 3.62 1.70 2.74
C ILE A 546 4.38 1.17 1.53
N PHE A 547 3.69 0.84 0.44
CA PHE A 547 4.31 0.30 -0.76
C PHE A 547 5.00 1.36 -1.62
N VAL A 548 4.63 2.64 -1.54
CA VAL A 548 5.28 3.77 -2.25
C VAL A 548 6.42 4.40 -1.45
N MET A 549 6.40 4.41 -0.11
CA MET A 549 7.53 4.95 0.67
C MET A 549 8.80 4.12 0.51
N GLU A 550 8.66 2.84 0.34
CA GLU A 550 9.78 1.98 -0.03
C GLU A 550 10.22 2.22 -1.47
N VAL A 551 9.28 2.61 -2.34
CA VAL A 551 9.56 3.14 -3.69
C VAL A 551 10.27 4.51 -3.64
N LYS A 552 10.21 5.34 -2.60
CA LYS A 552 10.99 6.60 -2.56
C LYS A 552 12.49 6.39 -2.30
N ASP A 553 12.83 5.47 -1.44
CA ASP A 553 14.22 4.98 -1.35
C ASP A 553 14.56 4.03 -2.53
N TRP A 554 13.57 3.43 -3.14
CA TRP A 554 13.61 2.47 -4.23
C TRP A 554 13.39 3.10 -5.62
N CYS A 555 12.78 4.30 -5.74
CA CYS A 555 12.61 4.95 -7.06
C CYS A 555 13.94 5.18 -7.78
N SER A 556 15.02 5.49 -7.07
CA SER A 556 16.34 5.58 -7.70
C SER A 556 16.87 4.20 -8.12
N GLU A 557 16.61 3.15 -7.36
CA GLU A 557 17.00 1.78 -7.69
C GLU A 557 16.04 1.10 -8.70
N PHE A 558 14.74 1.30 -8.57
CA PHE A 558 13.73 0.76 -9.49
C PHE A 558 13.77 1.43 -10.87
N GLU A 559 13.97 2.73 -10.92
CA GLU A 559 14.25 3.43 -12.18
C GLU A 559 15.56 2.98 -12.79
N ALA A 560 16.59 2.75 -11.98
CA ALA A 560 17.86 2.17 -12.43
C ALA A 560 17.68 0.71 -12.89
N ARG A 561 16.90 -0.13 -12.18
CA ARG A 561 16.62 -1.52 -12.58
C ARG A 561 15.72 -1.59 -13.82
N ASN A 562 14.67 -0.76 -13.93
CA ASN A 562 13.83 -0.68 -15.13
C ASN A 562 14.57 -0.06 -16.31
N ALA A 563 15.51 0.85 -16.08
CA ALA A 563 16.41 1.34 -17.12
C ALA A 563 17.41 0.25 -17.58
N ALA A 564 17.87 -0.61 -16.65
CA ALA A 564 18.76 -1.74 -16.94
C ALA A 564 18.02 -2.93 -17.59
N SER A 565 16.76 -3.15 -17.28
CA SER A 565 15.93 -4.23 -17.86
C SER A 565 15.23 -3.84 -19.16
N ARG A 566 15.35 -2.59 -19.63
CA ARG A 566 14.95 -2.24 -21.00
C ARG A 566 15.92 -2.92 -21.95
N PRO A 567 15.46 -3.81 -22.87
CA PRO A 567 16.34 -4.32 -23.90
C PRO A 567 16.90 -3.10 -24.64
N THR A 568 18.22 -2.94 -24.62
CA THR A 568 18.91 -2.00 -25.48
C THR A 568 18.45 -2.31 -26.88
N VAL A 569 17.63 -1.46 -27.45
CA VAL A 569 17.39 -1.46 -28.89
C VAL A 569 18.76 -1.16 -29.48
N ALA A 570 19.48 -2.21 -29.83
CA ALA A 570 20.73 -2.13 -30.57
C ALA A 570 20.38 -1.38 -31.84
N GLY A 571 20.70 -0.10 -31.85
CA GLY A 571 20.65 0.70 -33.05
C GLY A 571 21.54 0.02 -34.09
N HIS A 572 20.93 -0.60 -35.06
CA HIS A 572 21.59 -0.94 -36.30
C HIS A 572 21.98 0.40 -36.97
N VAL A 573 23.09 0.95 -36.55
CA VAL A 573 23.80 1.92 -37.35
C VAL A 573 24.49 1.09 -38.41
N GLY A 574 23.81 0.97 -39.55
CA GLY A 574 24.39 0.41 -40.74
C GLY A 574 25.66 1.20 -41.09
N GLY A 575 26.79 0.54 -41.01
CA GLY A 575 28.07 1.01 -41.49
C GLY A 575 27.97 1.30 -43.00
N LEU A 576 27.99 2.56 -43.40
CA LEU A 576 28.37 2.97 -44.73
C LEU A 576 29.88 2.97 -44.81
N ASN A 577 30.43 1.89 -45.35
CA ASN A 577 31.80 1.83 -45.84
C ASN A 577 31.95 2.91 -46.93
N ALA A 578 32.70 3.94 -46.66
CA ALA A 578 33.28 4.79 -47.69
C ALA A 578 34.53 4.06 -48.26
N VAL A 579 34.41 3.58 -49.43
CA VAL A 579 35.53 3.13 -50.26
C VAL A 579 36.08 4.34 -51.01
N GLY A 580 37.36 4.60 -50.86
CA GLY A 580 38.28 4.91 -51.96
C GLY A 580 38.36 6.35 -52.45
N GLY A 581 39.54 6.86 -52.45
CA GLY A 581 40.08 7.93 -53.25
C GLY A 581 41.18 8.64 -52.55
#